data_6852182147554147f0b7679e22f72bd6
#
_entry.id   6852182147554147f0b7679e22f72bd6
#
_cell.length_a   1.000
_cell.length_b   1.000
_cell.length_c   1.000
_cell.angle_alpha   90.00
_cell.angle_beta   90.00
_cell.angle_gamma   90.00
#
_symmetry.space_group_name_H-M   'P 1'
#
loop_
_entity.id
_entity.type
_entity.pdbx_description
1 polymer ?
#
loop_
_entity_poly.entity_id
_entity_poly.type
_entity_poly.pdbx_seq_one_letter_code
_entity_poly.pdbx_strand_id
1 'polypeptide(L)'
;MRVVGILPARLSSTRLPRKPILAETGKTLIQHTWEVASQATSLDAVIVAADCDELADAVNSFGGHVELTGEHLSGTDRIAEVVERCCPDAEIIVNIQGDEPEIDPAHIDAAVSALESHPDWQMTTLVTPLTDPELLASPNVVKAVCAEDGRALYFSRSVVPFSRDESVEKVLKSGNSPWRHHIGLYAYRREFLLKLTQLPPSPLEQLEKLEQLRALENGATIGVVEVSESAPGIDTPEDYQQFVARWREANG
;
A
#
# COMPACT_ATOMS: atom_id res chain seq x y z
N MET A 1 0.28 -19.67 10.28
CA MET A 1 0.77 -18.58 9.39
C MET A 1 1.12 -17.41 10.29
N ARG A 2 2.38 -16.99 10.26
CA ARG A 2 2.87 -15.91 11.11
C ARG A 2 2.79 -14.55 10.42
N VAL A 3 3.09 -14.50 9.12
CA VAL A 3 3.03 -13.29 8.30
C VAL A 3 2.07 -13.52 7.14
N VAL A 4 1.03 -12.69 7.01
CA VAL A 4 -0.01 -12.86 5.99
C VAL A 4 -0.16 -11.58 5.18
N GLY A 5 0.00 -11.70 3.85
CA GLY A 5 -0.34 -10.65 2.90
C GLY A 5 -1.83 -10.67 2.59
N ILE A 6 -2.50 -9.53 2.63
CA ILE A 6 -3.92 -9.42 2.27
C ILE A 6 -4.10 -8.32 1.23
N LEU A 7 -4.78 -8.67 0.13
CA LEU A 7 -5.14 -7.78 -0.95
C LEU A 7 -6.63 -7.41 -0.81
N PRO A 8 -6.98 -6.23 -0.29
CA PRO A 8 -8.36 -5.79 -0.29
C PRO A 8 -8.79 -5.46 -1.72
N ALA A 9 -9.88 -6.04 -2.17
CA ALA A 9 -10.37 -5.84 -3.53
C ALA A 9 -11.89 -5.64 -3.56
N ARG A 10 -12.34 -4.72 -4.43
CA ARG A 10 -13.77 -4.43 -4.67
C ARG A 10 -14.03 -4.18 -6.15
N LEU A 11 -15.14 -4.66 -6.66
CA LEU A 11 -15.55 -4.40 -8.05
C LEU A 11 -16.05 -2.97 -8.27
N SER A 12 -16.59 -2.35 -7.24
CA SER A 12 -17.10 -0.98 -7.30
C SER A 12 -15.93 0.02 -7.32
N SER A 13 -15.46 0.35 -8.51
CA SER A 13 -14.51 1.44 -8.76
C SER A 13 -15.17 2.48 -9.67
N THR A 14 -15.13 3.75 -9.27
CA THR A 14 -15.75 4.84 -10.03
C THR A 14 -14.91 5.31 -11.21
N ARG A 15 -13.58 5.33 -11.06
CA ARG A 15 -12.62 5.80 -12.09
C ARG A 15 -12.34 4.73 -13.14
N LEU A 16 -12.24 3.47 -12.73
CA LEU A 16 -12.00 2.32 -13.59
C LEU A 16 -12.94 1.17 -13.17
N PRO A 17 -14.15 1.09 -13.74
CA PRO A 17 -15.13 0.07 -13.36
C PRO A 17 -14.59 -1.34 -13.53
N ARG A 18 -14.89 -2.20 -12.54
CA ARG A 18 -14.48 -3.62 -12.54
C ARG A 18 -12.95 -3.82 -12.57
N LYS A 19 -12.18 -2.84 -12.10
CA LYS A 19 -10.72 -2.80 -12.14
C LYS A 19 -10.03 -4.13 -11.81
N PRO A 20 -10.34 -4.83 -10.69
CA PRO A 20 -9.61 -6.04 -10.30
C PRO A 20 -9.70 -7.20 -11.29
N ILE A 21 -10.76 -7.26 -12.09
CA ILE A 21 -11.02 -8.37 -13.04
C ILE A 21 -10.79 -7.99 -14.51
N LEU A 22 -10.22 -6.81 -14.80
CA LEU A 22 -9.76 -6.48 -16.15
C LEU A 22 -8.63 -7.43 -16.56
N ALA A 23 -8.68 -7.99 -17.79
CA ALA A 23 -7.86 -9.13 -18.19
C ALA A 23 -7.29 -9.02 -19.61
N GLU A 24 -6.95 -7.81 -20.09
CA GLU A 24 -6.41 -7.61 -21.44
C GLU A 24 -5.01 -8.22 -21.69
N THR A 25 -4.33 -8.60 -20.63
CA THR A 25 -3.05 -9.34 -20.66
C THR A 25 -3.23 -10.86 -20.72
N GLY A 26 -4.48 -11.35 -20.65
CA GLY A 26 -4.82 -12.78 -20.48
C GLY A 26 -4.91 -13.22 -19.01
N LYS A 27 -4.50 -12.35 -18.05
CA LYS A 27 -4.67 -12.52 -16.61
C LYS A 27 -5.43 -11.33 -16.04
N THR A 28 -6.22 -11.55 -14.99
CA THR A 28 -6.89 -10.45 -14.29
C THR A 28 -5.88 -9.56 -13.56
N LEU A 29 -6.22 -8.26 -13.35
CA LEU A 29 -5.34 -7.36 -12.63
C LEU A 29 -5.02 -7.87 -11.22
N ILE A 30 -6.02 -8.38 -10.50
CA ILE A 30 -5.82 -8.96 -9.17
C ILE A 30 -4.94 -10.21 -9.20
N GLN A 31 -4.96 -10.99 -10.29
CA GLN A 31 -4.08 -12.13 -10.47
C GLN A 31 -2.62 -11.69 -10.59
N HIS A 32 -2.34 -10.65 -11.36
CA HIS A 32 -0.98 -10.10 -11.46
C HIS A 32 -0.45 -9.69 -10.09
N THR A 33 -1.22 -8.90 -9.34
CA THR A 33 -0.80 -8.46 -8.00
C THR A 33 -0.62 -9.64 -7.04
N TRP A 34 -1.55 -10.62 -7.07
CA TRP A 34 -1.47 -11.80 -6.22
C TRP A 34 -0.24 -12.67 -6.55
N GLU A 35 0.04 -12.90 -7.83
CA GLU A 35 1.21 -13.69 -8.27
C GLU A 35 2.53 -13.03 -7.86
N VAL A 36 2.62 -11.70 -7.98
CA VAL A 36 3.82 -10.96 -7.58
C VAL A 36 3.95 -10.92 -6.06
N ALA A 37 2.89 -10.63 -5.33
CA ALA A 37 2.90 -10.64 -3.86
C ALA A 37 3.29 -12.02 -3.30
N SER A 38 2.87 -13.10 -3.97
CA SER A 38 3.20 -14.48 -3.59
C SER A 38 4.68 -14.86 -3.78
N GLN A 39 5.48 -14.00 -4.43
CA GLN A 39 6.93 -14.18 -4.54
C GLN A 39 7.70 -13.60 -3.34
N ALA A 40 7.06 -12.79 -2.50
CA ALA A 40 7.68 -12.28 -1.28
C ALA A 40 8.02 -13.42 -0.33
N THR A 41 9.28 -13.44 0.13
CA THR A 41 9.82 -14.56 0.93
C THR A 41 9.39 -14.52 2.39
N SER A 42 8.97 -13.36 2.86
CA SER A 42 8.48 -13.14 4.23
C SER A 42 7.03 -13.58 4.46
N LEU A 43 6.24 -13.78 3.38
CA LEU A 43 4.83 -14.13 3.50
C LEU A 43 4.62 -15.64 3.57
N ASP A 44 3.88 -16.10 4.58
CA ASP A 44 3.42 -17.50 4.66
C ASP A 44 2.20 -17.76 3.76
N ALA A 45 1.40 -16.73 3.48
CA ALA A 45 0.23 -16.80 2.62
C ALA A 45 -0.15 -15.42 2.06
N VAL A 46 -0.85 -15.44 0.92
CA VAL A 46 -1.48 -14.26 0.33
C VAL A 46 -2.97 -14.54 0.13
N ILE A 47 -3.82 -13.67 0.73
CA ILE A 47 -5.28 -13.80 0.71
C ILE A 47 -5.88 -12.59 0.01
N VAL A 48 -6.82 -12.80 -0.90
CA VAL A 48 -7.63 -11.72 -1.47
C VAL A 48 -8.89 -11.55 -0.62
N ALA A 49 -9.10 -10.35 -0.08
CA ALA A 49 -10.32 -9.99 0.64
C ALA A 49 -11.33 -9.38 -0.36
N ALA A 50 -12.29 -10.19 -0.82
CA ALA A 50 -13.22 -9.86 -1.91
C ALA A 50 -14.57 -9.35 -1.39
N ASP A 51 -15.18 -8.39 -2.12
CA ASP A 51 -16.48 -7.82 -1.77
C ASP A 51 -17.68 -8.55 -2.38
N CYS A 52 -17.46 -9.51 -3.29
CA CYS A 52 -18.54 -10.23 -3.96
C CYS A 52 -18.08 -11.56 -4.57
N ASP A 53 -19.06 -12.43 -4.85
CA ASP A 53 -18.84 -13.76 -5.43
C ASP A 53 -18.13 -13.71 -6.78
N GLU A 54 -18.45 -12.73 -7.64
CA GLU A 54 -17.81 -12.62 -8.96
C GLU A 54 -16.30 -12.41 -8.86
N LEU A 55 -15.85 -11.60 -7.90
CA LEU A 55 -14.42 -11.42 -7.65
C LEU A 55 -13.81 -12.67 -7.02
N ALA A 56 -14.52 -13.34 -6.12
CA ALA A 56 -14.08 -14.59 -5.52
C ALA A 56 -13.93 -15.70 -6.57
N ASP A 57 -14.88 -15.82 -7.51
CA ASP A 57 -14.81 -16.77 -8.62
C ASP A 57 -13.60 -16.48 -9.53
N ALA A 58 -13.32 -15.20 -9.80
CA ALA A 58 -12.14 -14.83 -10.58
C ALA A 58 -10.84 -15.24 -9.87
N VAL A 59 -10.74 -15.04 -8.55
CA VAL A 59 -9.56 -15.46 -7.76
C VAL A 59 -9.43 -16.98 -7.70
N ASN A 60 -10.53 -17.69 -7.49
CA ASN A 60 -10.55 -19.15 -7.48
C ASN A 60 -10.11 -19.73 -8.83
N SER A 61 -10.41 -19.06 -9.94
CA SER A 61 -10.09 -19.55 -11.29
C SER A 61 -8.59 -19.71 -11.54
N PHE A 62 -7.75 -18.95 -10.85
CA PHE A 62 -6.28 -19.07 -10.93
C PHE A 62 -5.65 -19.74 -9.70
N GLY A 63 -6.47 -20.27 -8.77
CA GLY A 63 -6.01 -21.00 -7.58
C GLY A 63 -5.57 -20.08 -6.44
N GLY A 64 -5.94 -18.80 -6.46
CA GLY A 64 -5.69 -17.86 -5.37
C GLY A 64 -6.55 -18.16 -4.14
N HIS A 65 -6.03 -17.84 -2.96
CA HIS A 65 -6.83 -17.90 -1.73
C HIS A 65 -7.70 -16.66 -1.62
N VAL A 66 -9.00 -16.83 -1.45
CA VAL A 66 -9.95 -15.71 -1.35
C VAL A 66 -10.88 -15.89 -0.15
N GLU A 67 -11.17 -14.78 0.52
CA GLU A 67 -12.15 -14.66 1.60
C GLU A 67 -13.19 -13.60 1.24
N LEU A 68 -14.47 -13.98 1.25
CA LEU A 68 -15.56 -13.04 1.08
C LEU A 68 -15.74 -12.20 2.35
N THR A 69 -15.97 -10.90 2.17
CA THR A 69 -16.17 -9.94 3.25
C THR A 69 -17.47 -9.17 3.07
N GLY A 70 -17.95 -8.58 4.15
CA GLY A 70 -19.04 -7.62 4.12
C GLY A 70 -18.69 -6.29 3.42
N GLU A 71 -19.62 -5.34 3.48
CA GLU A 71 -19.38 -3.96 3.03
C GLU A 71 -18.50 -3.24 4.06
N HIS A 72 -17.45 -2.59 3.59
CA HIS A 72 -16.53 -1.81 4.42
C HIS A 72 -16.25 -0.44 3.82
N LEU A 73 -16.00 0.54 4.69
CA LEU A 73 -15.68 1.91 4.29
C LEU A 73 -14.26 2.02 3.73
N SER A 74 -13.32 1.21 4.25
CA SER A 74 -11.92 1.21 3.82
C SER A 74 -11.40 -0.19 3.48
N GLY A 75 -10.25 -0.23 2.79
CA GLY A 75 -9.50 -1.48 2.55
C GLY A 75 -8.99 -2.08 3.87
N THR A 76 -8.56 -1.26 4.81
CA THR A 76 -8.05 -1.68 6.11
C THR A 76 -9.13 -2.33 6.97
N ASP A 77 -10.37 -1.80 6.98
CA ASP A 77 -11.50 -2.44 7.67
C ASP A 77 -11.82 -3.82 7.07
N ARG A 78 -11.75 -3.93 5.74
CA ARG A 78 -11.95 -5.20 5.03
C ARG A 78 -10.90 -6.24 5.40
N ILE A 79 -9.63 -5.82 5.47
CA ILE A 79 -8.52 -6.68 5.92
C ILE A 79 -8.77 -7.14 7.36
N ALA A 80 -9.18 -6.25 8.25
CA ALA A 80 -9.42 -6.58 9.66
C ALA A 80 -10.47 -7.68 9.82
N GLU A 81 -11.57 -7.67 9.03
CA GLU A 81 -12.56 -8.76 9.04
C GLU A 81 -11.93 -10.11 8.71
N VAL A 82 -11.10 -10.18 7.65
CA VAL A 82 -10.41 -11.41 7.27
C VAL A 82 -9.44 -11.87 8.36
N VAL A 83 -8.70 -10.92 8.96
CA VAL A 83 -7.73 -11.20 10.03
C VAL A 83 -8.40 -11.77 11.26
N GLU A 84 -9.52 -11.21 11.70
CA GLU A 84 -10.27 -11.73 12.86
C GLU A 84 -10.78 -13.14 12.62
N ARG A 85 -11.34 -13.39 11.44
CA ARG A 85 -12.02 -14.64 11.11
C ARG A 85 -11.05 -15.76 10.72
N CYS A 86 -10.02 -15.46 9.93
CA CYS A 86 -9.22 -16.46 9.22
C CYS A 86 -7.75 -16.51 9.66
N CYS A 87 -7.23 -15.49 10.37
CA CYS A 87 -5.82 -15.38 10.72
C CYS A 87 -5.58 -15.21 12.23
N PRO A 88 -6.13 -16.09 13.11
CA PRO A 88 -6.05 -15.89 14.57
C PRO A 88 -4.61 -15.92 15.10
N ASP A 89 -3.74 -16.71 14.47
CA ASP A 89 -2.35 -16.92 14.89
C ASP A 89 -1.33 -16.05 14.13
N ALA A 90 -1.80 -15.13 13.27
CA ALA A 90 -0.90 -14.23 12.56
C ALA A 90 -0.30 -13.19 13.53
N GLU A 91 0.96 -12.87 13.34
CA GLU A 91 1.68 -11.83 14.11
C GLU A 91 1.75 -10.52 13.30
N ILE A 92 1.99 -10.64 11.99
CA ILE A 92 2.14 -9.52 11.07
C ILE A 92 1.15 -9.67 9.91
N ILE A 93 0.49 -8.58 9.57
CA ILE A 93 -0.42 -8.47 8.44
C ILE A 93 0.13 -7.43 7.47
N VAL A 94 0.26 -7.81 6.21
CA VAL A 94 0.68 -6.88 5.15
C VAL A 94 -0.52 -6.50 4.31
N ASN A 95 -0.84 -5.21 4.28
CA ASN A 95 -1.83 -4.63 3.37
C ASN A 95 -1.16 -4.33 2.03
N ILE A 96 -1.49 -5.11 1.01
CA ILE A 96 -0.95 -4.98 -0.33
C ILE A 96 -2.06 -4.43 -1.23
N GLN A 97 -1.81 -3.31 -1.90
CA GLN A 97 -2.82 -2.70 -2.75
C GLN A 97 -3.11 -3.58 -3.97
N GLY A 98 -4.38 -3.99 -4.15
CA GLY A 98 -4.79 -4.88 -5.24
C GLY A 98 -4.65 -4.27 -6.66
N ASP A 99 -4.28 -3.01 -6.75
CA ASP A 99 -4.08 -2.25 -7.98
C ASP A 99 -2.60 -1.90 -8.27
N GLU A 100 -1.68 -2.57 -7.60
CA GLU A 100 -0.22 -2.44 -7.83
C GLU A 100 0.37 -3.75 -8.39
N PRO A 101 0.06 -4.13 -9.65
CA PRO A 101 0.48 -5.41 -10.24
C PRO A 101 1.98 -5.53 -10.53
N GLU A 102 2.70 -4.42 -10.45
CA GLU A 102 4.15 -4.33 -10.69
C GLU A 102 4.93 -4.04 -9.38
N ILE A 103 4.30 -4.30 -8.21
CA ILE A 103 4.99 -4.15 -6.92
C ILE A 103 6.22 -5.08 -6.85
N ASP A 104 7.33 -4.57 -6.33
CA ASP A 104 8.50 -5.43 -6.08
C ASP A 104 8.26 -6.28 -4.82
N PRO A 105 8.34 -7.63 -4.90
CA PRO A 105 8.25 -8.50 -3.72
C PRO A 105 9.25 -8.15 -2.61
N ALA A 106 10.44 -7.63 -2.98
CA ALA A 106 11.43 -7.18 -2.02
C ALA A 106 10.95 -6.00 -1.15
N HIS A 107 10.02 -5.20 -1.64
CA HIS A 107 9.39 -4.11 -0.86
C HIS A 107 8.53 -4.68 0.27
N ILE A 108 7.80 -5.77 0.01
CA ILE A 108 7.02 -6.50 1.03
C ILE A 108 7.97 -7.04 2.10
N ASP A 109 9.04 -7.72 1.67
CA ASP A 109 10.04 -8.29 2.57
C ASP A 109 10.73 -7.21 3.42
N ALA A 110 11.03 -6.04 2.82
CA ALA A 110 11.63 -4.92 3.53
C ALA A 110 10.71 -4.34 4.62
N ALA A 111 9.41 -4.17 4.32
CA ALA A 111 8.44 -3.69 5.29
C ALA A 111 8.27 -4.65 6.48
N VAL A 112 8.20 -5.96 6.21
CA VAL A 112 8.10 -7.00 7.24
C VAL A 112 9.37 -7.05 8.09
N SER A 113 10.55 -7.12 7.47
CA SER A 113 11.84 -7.17 8.16
C SER A 113 12.07 -5.97 9.07
N ALA A 114 11.69 -4.77 8.61
CA ALA A 114 11.79 -3.57 9.44
C ALA A 114 10.88 -3.64 10.67
N LEU A 115 9.64 -4.14 10.51
CA LEU A 115 8.72 -4.30 11.63
C LEU A 115 9.22 -5.37 12.64
N GLU A 116 9.78 -6.47 12.15
CA GLU A 116 10.36 -7.52 13.01
C GLU A 116 11.57 -7.00 13.83
N SER A 117 12.40 -6.16 13.20
CA SER A 117 13.61 -5.62 13.82
C SER A 117 13.35 -4.54 14.88
N HIS A 118 12.13 -3.96 14.91
CA HIS A 118 11.76 -2.88 15.83
C HIS A 118 10.51 -3.25 16.63
N PRO A 119 10.66 -3.90 17.79
CA PRO A 119 9.52 -4.37 18.60
C PRO A 119 8.57 -3.26 19.09
N ASP A 120 9.04 -2.04 19.17
CA ASP A 120 8.29 -0.83 19.56
C ASP A 120 7.48 -0.20 18.42
N TRP A 121 7.70 -0.62 17.18
CA TRP A 121 6.91 -0.14 16.06
C TRP A 121 5.59 -0.92 15.92
N GLN A 122 4.48 -0.21 15.71
CA GLN A 122 3.17 -0.81 15.53
C GLN A 122 2.88 -1.15 14.08
N MET A 123 3.46 -0.39 13.15
CA MET A 123 3.35 -0.62 11.72
C MET A 123 4.54 -0.05 10.98
N THR A 124 4.72 -0.48 9.73
CA THR A 124 5.70 0.06 8.79
C THR A 124 5.06 0.42 7.47
N THR A 125 5.69 1.34 6.76
CA THR A 125 5.36 1.72 5.40
C THR A 125 6.62 2.05 4.61
N LEU A 126 6.47 2.35 3.32
CA LEU A 126 7.60 2.59 2.43
C LEU A 126 7.61 4.03 1.91
N VAL A 127 8.80 4.47 1.55
CA VAL A 127 9.01 5.73 0.82
C VAL A 127 10.07 5.55 -0.26
N THR A 128 10.01 6.43 -1.26
CA THR A 128 11.09 6.57 -2.26
C THR A 128 11.53 8.03 -2.34
N PRO A 129 12.77 8.33 -2.69
CA PRO A 129 13.21 9.70 -2.92
C PRO A 129 12.36 10.39 -4.01
N LEU A 130 11.87 11.58 -3.71
CA LEU A 130 11.05 12.36 -4.64
C LEU A 130 11.92 13.44 -5.29
N THR A 131 12.25 13.24 -6.57
CA THR A 131 13.18 14.09 -7.32
C THR A 131 12.52 14.89 -8.45
N ASP A 132 11.29 14.54 -8.81
CA ASP A 132 10.52 15.25 -9.83
C ASP A 132 9.72 16.40 -9.20
N PRO A 133 9.92 17.66 -9.65
CA PRO A 133 9.20 18.81 -9.10
C PRO A 133 7.70 18.78 -9.40
N GLU A 134 7.25 18.18 -10.50
CA GLU A 134 5.82 18.07 -10.84
C GLU A 134 5.13 17.08 -9.90
N LEU A 135 5.74 15.93 -9.66
CA LEU A 135 5.25 14.96 -8.69
C LEU A 135 5.27 15.54 -7.27
N LEU A 136 6.33 16.28 -6.91
CA LEU A 136 6.40 16.93 -5.59
C LEU A 136 5.27 17.95 -5.39
N ALA A 137 4.91 18.72 -6.40
CA ALA A 137 3.82 19.69 -6.33
C ALA A 137 2.42 19.05 -6.35
N SER A 138 2.31 17.82 -6.83
CA SER A 138 1.03 17.12 -6.96
C SER A 138 0.42 16.74 -5.60
N PRO A 139 -0.83 17.11 -5.29
CA PRO A 139 -1.51 16.67 -4.07
C PRO A 139 -1.90 15.19 -4.09
N ASN A 140 -1.83 14.53 -5.25
CA ASN A 140 -2.07 13.09 -5.38
C ASN A 140 -0.85 12.26 -4.92
N VAL A 141 0.33 12.84 -4.95
CA VAL A 141 1.56 12.26 -4.42
C VAL A 141 1.68 12.65 -2.95
N VAL A 142 1.60 11.68 -2.06
CA VAL A 142 1.72 11.90 -0.62
C VAL A 142 3.19 12.01 -0.23
N LYS A 143 3.53 13.03 0.55
CA LYS A 143 4.88 13.22 1.10
C LYS A 143 4.95 12.70 2.52
N ALA A 144 6.06 12.05 2.86
CA ALA A 144 6.37 11.64 4.22
C ALA A 144 7.55 12.44 4.79
N VAL A 145 7.44 12.85 6.03
CA VAL A 145 8.54 13.43 6.80
C VAL A 145 9.01 12.38 7.80
N CYS A 146 10.30 12.06 7.76
CA CYS A 146 10.88 10.99 8.57
C CYS A 146 11.91 11.57 9.56
N ALA A 147 12.00 10.95 10.73
CA ALA A 147 13.06 11.18 11.70
C ALA A 147 14.32 10.41 11.28
N GLU A 148 15.47 10.75 11.89
CA GLU A 148 16.76 10.08 11.63
C GLU A 148 16.73 8.58 12.00
N ASP A 149 15.89 8.19 12.96
CA ASP A 149 15.72 6.81 13.40
C ASP A 149 14.75 5.99 12.55
N GLY A 150 14.29 6.55 11.42
CA GLY A 150 13.40 5.88 10.46
C GLY A 150 11.92 5.95 10.83
N ARG A 151 11.52 6.66 11.89
CA ARG A 151 10.09 6.83 12.21
C ARG A 151 9.45 7.93 11.38
N ALA A 152 8.19 7.74 10.98
CA ALA A 152 7.39 8.81 10.40
C ALA A 152 7.08 9.89 11.44
N LEU A 153 7.28 11.14 11.03
CA LEU A 153 6.85 12.32 11.81
C LEU A 153 5.50 12.83 11.31
N TYR A 154 5.28 12.81 10.00
CA TYR A 154 4.03 13.24 9.39
C TYR A 154 3.90 12.77 7.94
N PHE A 155 2.65 12.71 7.45
CA PHE A 155 2.31 12.50 6.05
C PHE A 155 1.41 13.63 5.57
N SER A 156 1.66 14.16 4.37
CA SER A 156 0.84 15.26 3.82
C SER A 156 0.75 15.22 2.30
N ARG A 157 -0.38 15.72 1.79
CA ARG A 157 -0.53 16.05 0.36
C ARG A 157 0.19 17.36 -0.02
N SER A 158 0.47 18.22 0.96
CA SER A 158 1.27 19.43 0.78
C SER A 158 2.75 19.11 0.56
N VAL A 159 3.49 20.06 0.02
CA VAL A 159 4.95 19.97 -0.06
C VAL A 159 5.54 20.14 1.34
N VAL A 160 5.96 19.04 1.94
CA VAL A 160 6.61 19.00 3.25
C VAL A 160 7.89 18.15 3.16
N PRO A 161 9.01 18.56 3.82
CA PRO A 161 9.19 19.81 4.55
C PRO A 161 9.25 21.05 3.63
N PHE A 162 8.95 22.22 4.19
CA PHE A 162 9.07 23.48 3.47
C PHE A 162 10.55 23.91 3.36
N SER A 163 11.00 24.21 2.15
CA SER A 163 12.34 24.76 1.92
C SER A 163 12.29 26.27 2.09
N ARG A 164 12.89 26.79 3.17
CA ARG A 164 12.80 28.20 3.53
C ARG A 164 13.71 29.11 2.68
N ASP A 165 14.95 28.66 2.49
CA ASP A 165 16.02 29.54 1.98
C ASP A 165 16.36 29.28 0.51
N GLU A 166 15.97 28.14 -0.03
CA GLU A 166 16.26 27.72 -1.40
C GLU A 166 14.98 27.31 -2.15
N SER A 167 14.96 27.56 -3.45
CA SER A 167 13.85 27.04 -4.29
C SER A 167 13.90 25.51 -4.39
N VAL A 168 12.74 24.91 -4.58
CA VAL A 168 12.59 23.46 -4.76
C VAL A 168 13.54 22.95 -5.86
N GLU A 169 13.58 23.64 -7.00
CA GLU A 169 14.42 23.25 -8.15
C GLU A 169 15.91 23.26 -7.82
N LYS A 170 16.34 24.21 -6.98
CA LYS A 170 17.75 24.29 -6.56
C LYS A 170 18.09 23.13 -5.63
N VAL A 171 17.21 22.81 -4.68
CA VAL A 171 17.41 21.66 -3.78
C VAL A 171 17.42 20.35 -4.55
N LEU A 172 16.47 20.13 -5.47
CA LEU A 172 16.42 18.91 -6.29
C LEU A 172 17.68 18.73 -7.17
N LYS A 173 18.21 19.83 -7.72
CA LYS A 173 19.46 19.81 -8.51
C LYS A 173 20.71 19.45 -7.71
N SER A 174 20.67 19.54 -6.38
CA SER A 174 21.81 19.13 -5.53
C SER A 174 22.01 17.62 -5.46
N GLY A 175 21.03 16.84 -5.91
CA GLY A 175 21.05 15.37 -5.88
C GLY A 175 20.62 14.75 -4.54
N ASN A 176 20.45 15.57 -3.51
CA ASN A 176 19.98 15.13 -2.18
C ASN A 176 18.59 15.67 -1.90
N SER A 177 17.56 15.03 -2.45
CA SER A 177 16.18 15.41 -2.15
C SER A 177 15.84 15.11 -0.69
N PRO A 178 15.33 16.09 0.08
CA PRO A 178 14.79 15.84 1.42
C PRO A 178 13.36 15.30 1.37
N TRP A 179 12.71 15.36 0.23
CA TRP A 179 11.33 14.93 0.06
C TRP A 179 11.24 13.44 -0.24
N ARG A 180 10.26 12.79 0.39
CA ARG A 180 9.99 11.36 0.24
C ARG A 180 8.57 11.15 -0.24
N HIS A 181 8.39 10.40 -1.33
CA HIS A 181 7.11 9.91 -1.79
C HIS A 181 6.69 8.71 -0.93
N HIS A 182 5.54 8.78 -0.31
CA HIS A 182 4.97 7.68 0.46
C HIS A 182 4.34 6.64 -0.48
N ILE A 183 4.67 5.37 -0.26
CA ILE A 183 4.12 4.21 -0.98
C ILE A 183 3.09 3.53 -0.07
N GLY A 184 1.89 3.26 -0.60
CA GLY A 184 0.73 2.75 0.14
C GLY A 184 0.77 1.28 0.56
N LEU A 185 1.97 0.70 0.72
CA LEU A 185 2.15 -0.63 1.29
C LEU A 185 2.40 -0.51 2.80
N TYR A 186 1.71 -1.36 3.58
CA TYR A 186 1.85 -1.34 5.04
C TYR A 186 2.00 -2.74 5.60
N ALA A 187 2.93 -2.91 6.54
CA ALA A 187 2.93 -4.07 7.43
C ALA A 187 2.50 -3.61 8.83
N TYR A 188 1.59 -4.35 9.44
CA TYR A 188 1.03 -4.06 10.76
C TYR A 188 1.29 -5.20 11.73
N ARG A 189 1.53 -4.90 13.01
CA ARG A 189 1.27 -5.90 14.05
C ARG A 189 -0.22 -6.19 14.07
N ARG A 190 -0.59 -7.47 14.08
CA ARG A 190 -2.00 -7.90 14.04
C ARG A 190 -2.87 -7.19 15.06
N GLU A 191 -2.44 -7.16 16.31
CA GLU A 191 -3.20 -6.53 17.40
C GLU A 191 -3.41 -5.03 17.17
N PHE A 192 -2.39 -4.37 16.60
CA PHE A 192 -2.49 -2.96 16.29
C PHE A 192 -3.47 -2.69 15.14
N LEU A 193 -3.44 -3.51 14.07
CA LEU A 193 -4.40 -3.40 12.97
C LEU A 193 -5.85 -3.48 13.48
N LEU A 194 -6.15 -4.50 14.29
CA LEU A 194 -7.49 -4.68 14.85
C LEU A 194 -7.91 -3.53 15.78
N LYS A 195 -6.97 -2.97 16.54
CA LYS A 195 -7.20 -1.78 17.36
C LYS A 195 -7.46 -0.53 16.49
N LEU A 196 -6.66 -0.33 15.43
CA LEU A 196 -6.73 0.83 14.56
C LEU A 196 -8.10 0.95 13.88
N THR A 197 -8.67 -0.17 13.41
CA THR A 197 -9.98 -0.20 12.75
C THR A 197 -11.15 0.07 13.69
N GLN A 198 -10.96 -0.07 14.99
CA GLN A 198 -11.96 0.29 16.02
C GLN A 198 -11.90 1.78 16.41
N LEU A 199 -10.86 2.50 16.04
CA LEU A 199 -10.74 3.93 16.32
C LEU A 199 -11.62 4.74 15.36
N PRO A 200 -12.27 5.81 15.84
CA PRO A 200 -12.98 6.72 14.94
C PRO A 200 -12.00 7.45 14.02
N PRO A 201 -12.44 7.83 12.80
CA PRO A 201 -11.64 8.65 11.91
C PRO A 201 -11.17 9.93 12.60
N SER A 202 -9.86 10.19 12.53
CA SER A 202 -9.22 11.32 13.22
C SER A 202 -9.34 12.63 12.41
N PRO A 203 -9.19 13.82 13.03
CA PRO A 203 -9.29 15.10 12.33
C PRO A 203 -8.31 15.26 11.17
N LEU A 204 -7.03 14.89 11.36
CA LEU A 204 -6.03 15.01 10.29
C LEU A 204 -6.28 14.01 9.16
N GLU A 205 -6.65 12.77 9.51
CA GLU A 205 -7.08 11.77 8.52
C GLU A 205 -8.23 12.29 7.66
N GLN A 206 -9.26 12.89 8.28
CA GLN A 206 -10.41 13.41 7.55
C GLN A 206 -10.05 14.59 6.65
N LEU A 207 -9.12 15.44 7.08
CA LEU A 207 -8.68 16.61 6.34
C LEU A 207 -7.82 16.23 5.13
N GLU A 208 -6.79 15.42 5.34
CA GLU A 208 -5.83 15.02 4.31
C GLU A 208 -6.32 13.79 3.50
N LYS A 209 -7.35 13.07 3.96
CA LYS A 209 -7.79 11.78 3.43
C LYS A 209 -6.63 10.78 3.38
N LEU A 210 -5.93 10.67 4.50
CA LEU A 210 -4.79 9.79 4.73
C LEU A 210 -5.00 8.98 6.00
N GLU A 211 -5.33 7.70 5.85
CA GLU A 211 -5.73 6.81 6.95
C GLU A 211 -4.61 6.61 7.99
N GLN A 212 -3.35 6.59 7.56
CA GLN A 212 -2.20 6.45 8.46
C GLN A 212 -2.05 7.60 9.46
N LEU A 213 -2.68 8.75 9.22
CA LEU A 213 -2.69 9.85 10.19
C LEU A 213 -3.51 9.49 11.43
N ARG A 214 -4.54 8.64 11.32
CA ARG A 214 -5.26 8.10 12.49
C ARG A 214 -4.30 7.38 13.44
N ALA A 215 -3.38 6.58 12.90
CA ALA A 215 -2.38 5.90 13.70
C ALA A 215 -1.46 6.90 14.43
N LEU A 216 -0.91 7.91 13.73
CA LEU A 216 -0.05 8.93 14.34
C LEU A 216 -0.77 9.74 15.41
N GLU A 217 -2.01 10.20 15.15
CA GLU A 217 -2.80 10.98 16.12
C GLU A 217 -3.14 10.18 17.39
N ASN A 218 -3.15 8.84 17.30
CA ASN A 218 -3.36 7.95 18.44
C ASN A 218 -2.03 7.43 19.05
N GLY A 219 -0.90 8.06 18.73
CA GLY A 219 0.40 7.82 19.34
C GLY A 219 1.11 6.56 18.87
N ALA A 220 0.71 5.98 17.73
CA ALA A 220 1.42 4.85 17.17
C ALA A 220 2.75 5.28 16.54
N THR A 221 3.74 4.42 16.66
CA THR A 221 4.99 4.56 15.93
C THR A 221 4.88 3.86 14.57
N ILE A 222 5.07 4.61 13.50
CA ILE A 222 5.12 4.12 12.12
C ILE A 222 6.57 4.13 11.67
N GLY A 223 7.14 2.96 11.42
CA GLY A 223 8.45 2.84 10.78
C GLY A 223 8.36 3.12 9.27
N VAL A 224 9.39 3.71 8.72
CA VAL A 224 9.48 4.04 7.29
C VAL A 224 10.73 3.42 6.70
N VAL A 225 10.56 2.66 5.63
CA VAL A 225 11.68 2.05 4.88
C VAL A 225 11.84 2.77 3.55
N GLU A 226 13.03 3.26 3.27
CA GLU A 226 13.33 3.86 1.97
C GLU A 226 13.67 2.76 0.95
N VAL A 227 12.99 2.80 -0.21
CA VAL A 227 13.24 1.91 -1.35
C VAL A 227 13.64 2.74 -2.57
N SER A 228 14.29 2.11 -3.56
CA SER A 228 14.86 2.83 -4.71
C SER A 228 13.82 3.43 -5.64
N GLU A 229 12.72 2.70 -5.85
CA GLU A 229 11.67 3.07 -6.81
C GLU A 229 10.31 2.50 -6.37
N SER A 230 9.23 2.99 -6.96
CA SER A 230 7.88 2.44 -6.78
C SER A 230 7.23 2.21 -8.13
N ALA A 231 6.51 1.11 -8.26
CA ALA A 231 5.64 0.89 -9.40
C ALA A 231 4.44 1.86 -9.36
N PRO A 232 3.95 2.32 -10.51
CA PRO A 232 2.74 3.12 -10.55
C PRO A 232 1.51 2.28 -10.22
N GLY A 233 0.66 2.79 -9.34
CA GLY A 233 -0.67 2.21 -9.11
C GLY A 233 -1.57 2.42 -10.32
N ILE A 234 -2.50 1.50 -10.53
CA ILE A 234 -3.47 1.58 -11.65
C ILE A 234 -4.80 2.13 -11.11
N ASP A 235 -5.12 3.36 -11.48
CA ASP A 235 -6.32 4.05 -11.01
C ASP A 235 -7.27 4.50 -12.13
N THR A 236 -6.74 4.72 -13.32
CA THR A 236 -7.46 5.22 -14.49
C THR A 236 -7.40 4.22 -15.65
N PRO A 237 -8.26 4.35 -16.68
CA PRO A 237 -8.13 3.57 -17.91
C PRO A 237 -6.77 3.76 -18.58
N GLU A 238 -6.20 4.95 -18.52
CA GLU A 238 -4.90 5.30 -19.10
C GLU A 238 -3.77 4.55 -18.38
N ASP A 239 -3.79 4.49 -17.05
CA ASP A 239 -2.80 3.71 -16.26
C ASP A 239 -2.87 2.23 -16.64
N TYR A 240 -4.09 1.70 -16.77
CA TYR A 240 -4.29 0.30 -17.14
C TYR A 240 -3.76 -0.01 -18.54
N GLN A 241 -4.00 0.85 -19.53
CA GLN A 241 -3.47 0.66 -20.89
C GLN A 241 -1.93 0.74 -20.92
N GLN A 242 -1.32 1.61 -20.14
CA GLN A 242 0.13 1.68 -19.99
C GLN A 242 0.70 0.40 -19.36
N PHE A 243 0.05 -0.13 -18.32
CA PHE A 243 0.41 -1.42 -17.74
C PHE A 243 0.33 -2.55 -18.77
N VAL A 244 -0.77 -2.65 -19.52
CA VAL A 244 -0.95 -3.67 -20.57
C VAL A 244 0.15 -3.57 -21.63
N ALA A 245 0.53 -2.35 -22.03
CA ALA A 245 1.61 -2.13 -23.00
C ALA A 245 2.97 -2.63 -22.45
N ARG A 246 3.36 -2.22 -21.23
CA ARG A 246 4.60 -2.69 -20.58
C ARG A 246 4.63 -4.21 -20.44
N TRP A 247 3.51 -4.78 -20.00
CA TRP A 247 3.43 -6.24 -19.84
C TRP A 247 3.63 -7.00 -21.15
N ARG A 248 3.03 -6.51 -22.25
CA ARG A 248 3.19 -7.11 -23.60
C ARG A 248 4.62 -6.99 -24.10
N GLU A 249 5.30 -5.87 -23.87
CA GLU A 249 6.71 -5.69 -24.23
C GLU A 249 7.62 -6.66 -23.47
N ALA A 250 7.34 -6.93 -22.21
CA ALA A 250 8.14 -7.83 -21.38
C ALA A 250 7.90 -9.33 -21.65
N ASN A 251 6.73 -9.71 -22.23
CA ASN A 251 6.30 -11.10 -22.39
C ASN A 251 5.96 -11.50 -23.84
N GLY A 252 6.24 -10.64 -24.83
CA GLY A 252 5.91 -10.80 -26.26
C GLY A 252 7.07 -11.23 -27.15
#